data_cc8e739133e05e89b1c3caa7626e3d2e
#
_entry.id   cc8e739133e05e89b1c3caa7626e3d2e
#
_cell.length_a   1.000
_cell.length_b   1.000
_cell.length_c   1.000
_cell.angle_alpha   90.00
_cell.angle_beta   90.00
_cell.angle_gamma   90.00
#
_symmetry.space_group_name_H-M   'P 1'
#
loop_
_entity.id
_entity.type
_entity.pdbx_description
1 polymer ?
#
loop_
_entity_poly.entity_id
_entity_poly.type
_entity_poly.pdbx_seq_one_letter_code
_entity_poly.pdbx_strand_id
1 'polypeptide(L)'
;MTASSLAQKATDAFNAPISAADPEIAELLDSELHRQQDGLEMIASENFVPRAVLQAQGSVLTNKYAEGYPGRRYYGGCEYVDQIETIARERAKALFGAEYANVQPHSGAQANAAVYQALVKPGDTVLGLALDHGGHLTHGMKINFSGRFYHAEAYGVNPETFRIDPEIIRQRALETHPAMIIGGWSAYPRIEDFKAMKAIADEVGAKFWVDMAHFAGLVAAGLHPSPVPYADVVSSTAHKTLGGPRSGFILAKQEYAKKLNSSVFPGQQGGPLMHVVAGKAVSFKVAGTPEFKDRMQRTLDGAKILADRLLADDVKANGITVLTGGTDVHLVMVDLRNSEMDGKQGEDLLAACGITINRNTVPFDPRPASVASGLRIGTSALATRGFGPKEYEEVADIIGTALAAGPSADVTALKARVDKLVEDFPLYPDLDQIH
;
A
#
# COMPACT_ATOMS: atom_id res chain seq x y z
N MET A 1 -10.35 51.97 -11.81
CA MET A 1 -9.57 51.29 -10.76
C MET A 1 -8.11 51.71 -10.91
N THR A 2 -7.46 52.10 -9.83
CA THR A 2 -6.04 52.46 -9.87
C THR A 2 -5.18 51.19 -9.91
N ALA A 3 -3.97 51.26 -10.46
CA ALA A 3 -3.03 50.14 -10.51
C ALA A 3 -2.79 49.54 -9.10
N SER A 4 -2.77 50.39 -8.05
CA SER A 4 -2.67 50.00 -6.64
C SER A 4 -3.86 49.12 -6.17
N SER A 5 -5.10 49.44 -6.60
CA SER A 5 -6.29 48.68 -6.20
C SER A 5 -6.36 47.30 -6.90
N LEU A 6 -5.82 47.16 -8.12
CA LEU A 6 -5.72 45.90 -8.82
C LEU A 6 -4.64 44.98 -8.20
N ALA A 7 -3.48 45.57 -7.85
CA ALA A 7 -2.41 44.83 -7.17
C ALA A 7 -2.87 44.31 -5.78
N GLN A 8 -3.59 45.15 -5.01
CA GLN A 8 -4.14 44.71 -3.70
C GLN A 8 -5.14 43.57 -3.88
N LYS A 9 -6.10 43.66 -4.81
CA LYS A 9 -7.06 42.59 -5.10
C LYS A 9 -6.39 41.28 -5.53
N ALA A 10 -5.34 41.38 -6.37
CA ALA A 10 -4.56 40.20 -6.76
C ALA A 10 -3.85 39.55 -5.58
N THR A 11 -3.30 40.34 -4.65
CA THR A 11 -2.67 39.85 -3.41
C THR A 11 -3.69 39.20 -2.49
N ASP A 12 -4.87 39.80 -2.32
CA ASP A 12 -5.94 39.26 -1.48
C ASP A 12 -6.44 37.91 -2.04
N ALA A 13 -6.65 37.83 -3.35
CA ALA A 13 -7.05 36.58 -4.00
C ALA A 13 -5.97 35.47 -3.89
N PHE A 14 -4.68 35.85 -3.98
CA PHE A 14 -3.57 34.92 -3.85
C PHE A 14 -3.45 34.34 -2.44
N ASN A 15 -3.81 35.11 -1.41
CA ASN A 15 -3.72 34.72 0.00
C ASN A 15 -5.06 34.20 0.57
N ALA A 16 -6.09 34.09 -0.26
CA ALA A 16 -7.39 33.59 0.17
C ALA A 16 -7.29 32.13 0.63
N PRO A 17 -7.95 31.73 1.73
CA PRO A 17 -8.09 30.34 2.09
C PRO A 17 -8.93 29.59 1.05
N ILE A 18 -8.83 28.26 1.03
CA ILE A 18 -9.54 27.45 0.03
C ILE A 18 -11.06 27.66 0.08
N SER A 19 -11.61 27.88 1.26
CA SER A 19 -13.04 28.19 1.45
C SER A 19 -13.53 29.44 0.72
N ALA A 20 -12.63 30.40 0.49
CA ALA A 20 -12.92 31.63 -0.27
C ALA A 20 -12.46 31.56 -1.72
N ALA A 21 -11.37 30.83 -2.00
CA ALA A 21 -10.80 30.68 -3.34
C ALA A 21 -11.58 29.69 -4.22
N ASP A 22 -12.01 28.57 -3.62
CA ASP A 22 -12.75 27.49 -4.28
C ASP A 22 -13.67 26.79 -3.28
N PRO A 23 -14.86 27.35 -3.00
CA PRO A 23 -15.80 26.78 -2.03
C PRO A 23 -16.28 25.36 -2.39
N GLU A 24 -16.36 25.02 -3.68
CA GLU A 24 -16.78 23.70 -4.15
C GLU A 24 -15.76 22.62 -3.74
N ILE A 25 -14.48 22.87 -3.94
CA ILE A 25 -13.42 21.95 -3.49
C ILE A 25 -13.34 21.92 -1.97
N ALA A 26 -13.53 23.05 -1.29
CA ALA A 26 -13.55 23.08 0.18
C ALA A 26 -14.64 22.17 0.76
N GLU A 27 -15.86 22.21 0.22
CA GLU A 27 -16.98 21.33 0.62
C GLU A 27 -16.68 19.85 0.38
N LEU A 28 -16.03 19.51 -0.75
CA LEU A 28 -15.64 18.12 -1.05
C LEU A 28 -14.54 17.61 -0.13
N LEU A 29 -13.59 18.44 0.26
CA LEU A 29 -12.56 18.07 1.23
C LEU A 29 -13.17 17.80 2.61
N ASP A 30 -14.12 18.62 3.03
CA ASP A 30 -14.85 18.43 4.29
C ASP A 30 -15.70 17.15 4.24
N SER A 31 -16.41 16.94 3.14
CA SER A 31 -17.18 15.71 2.92
C SER A 31 -16.33 14.45 2.97
N GLU A 32 -15.10 14.47 2.38
CA GLU A 32 -14.19 13.33 2.45
C GLU A 32 -13.64 13.12 3.86
N LEU A 33 -13.37 14.19 4.63
CA LEU A 33 -12.99 14.07 6.03
C LEU A 33 -14.08 13.36 6.83
N HIS A 34 -15.36 13.78 6.69
CA HIS A 34 -16.49 13.13 7.35
C HIS A 34 -16.64 11.68 6.92
N ARG A 35 -16.51 11.38 5.62
CA ARG A 35 -16.54 9.99 5.14
C ARG A 35 -15.51 9.10 5.83
N GLN A 36 -14.29 9.60 6.03
CA GLN A 36 -13.23 8.87 6.74
C GLN A 36 -13.51 8.77 8.25
N GLN A 37 -14.12 9.79 8.83
CA GLN A 37 -14.49 9.80 10.25
C GLN A 37 -15.64 8.84 10.57
N ASP A 38 -16.69 8.82 9.72
CA ASP A 38 -17.98 8.18 9.98
C ASP A 38 -18.02 6.70 9.58
N GLY A 39 -16.95 6.15 9.01
CA GLY A 39 -16.84 4.75 8.58
C GLY A 39 -15.61 4.03 9.12
N LEU A 40 -15.59 2.72 8.97
CA LEU A 40 -14.45 1.87 9.24
C LEU A 40 -13.72 1.55 7.93
N GLU A 41 -12.52 2.14 7.75
CA GLU A 41 -11.68 1.91 6.59
C GLU A 41 -10.89 0.59 6.75
N MET A 42 -11.18 -0.37 5.89
CA MET A 42 -10.54 -1.68 5.90
C MET A 42 -10.04 -2.12 4.51
N ILE A 43 -9.85 -1.18 3.57
CA ILE A 43 -9.11 -1.46 2.34
C ILE A 43 -7.64 -1.71 2.71
N ALA A 44 -7.11 -2.90 2.38
CA ALA A 44 -5.78 -3.35 2.80
C ALA A 44 -4.62 -2.46 2.32
N SER A 45 -4.83 -1.66 1.28
CA SER A 45 -3.86 -0.72 0.72
C SER A 45 -4.01 0.71 1.22
N GLU A 46 -4.92 0.98 2.17
CA GLU A 46 -5.16 2.30 2.74
C GLU A 46 -4.77 2.37 4.22
N ASN A 47 -4.47 3.58 4.66
CA ASN A 47 -4.14 3.90 6.04
C ASN A 47 -4.31 5.40 6.29
N PHE A 48 -4.42 5.79 7.55
CA PHE A 48 -4.43 7.17 7.96
C PHE A 48 -3.01 7.65 8.26
N VAL A 49 -2.68 8.84 7.76
CA VAL A 49 -1.35 9.42 7.97
C VAL A 49 -1.32 10.29 9.25
N PRO A 50 -0.19 10.40 9.95
CA PRO A 50 -0.05 11.38 11.03
C PRO A 50 -0.31 12.81 10.53
N ARG A 51 -0.92 13.66 11.37
CA ARG A 51 -1.15 15.09 11.06
C ARG A 51 0.13 15.80 10.57
N ALA A 52 1.28 15.47 11.16
CA ALA A 52 2.57 16.01 10.72
C ALA A 52 2.92 15.69 9.26
N VAL A 53 2.43 14.56 8.71
CA VAL A 53 2.59 14.22 7.29
C VAL A 53 1.69 15.10 6.43
N LEU A 54 0.43 15.34 6.85
CA LEU A 54 -0.48 16.27 6.16
C LEU A 54 0.12 17.68 6.11
N GLN A 55 0.66 18.17 7.24
CA GLN A 55 1.33 19.47 7.32
C GLN A 55 2.56 19.57 6.41
N ALA A 56 3.36 18.52 6.33
CA ALA A 56 4.52 18.48 5.43
C ALA A 56 4.10 18.56 3.96
N GLN A 57 3.03 17.88 3.58
CA GLN A 57 2.52 17.87 2.21
C GLN A 57 1.88 19.22 1.82
N GLY A 58 1.20 19.90 2.73
CA GLY A 58 0.62 21.24 2.53
C GLY A 58 1.63 22.39 2.68
N SER A 59 2.93 22.11 2.72
CA SER A 59 3.97 23.12 2.94
C SER A 59 4.40 23.84 1.67
N VAL A 60 5.12 24.96 1.82
CA VAL A 60 5.71 25.76 0.73
C VAL A 60 6.74 24.99 -0.11
N LEU A 61 7.14 23.80 0.30
CA LEU A 61 8.01 22.91 -0.47
C LEU A 61 7.42 22.52 -1.84
N THR A 62 6.09 22.61 -1.99
CA THR A 62 5.41 22.43 -3.28
C THR A 62 5.88 23.42 -4.36
N ASN A 63 6.41 24.58 -3.97
CA ASN A 63 6.88 25.61 -4.89
C ASN A 63 8.28 25.32 -5.46
N LYS A 64 9.02 24.35 -4.87
CA LYS A 64 10.45 24.19 -5.16
C LYS A 64 10.73 23.13 -6.21
N TYR A 65 11.35 23.56 -7.30
CA TYR A 65 11.89 22.67 -8.34
C TYR A 65 13.29 22.17 -7.95
N ALA A 66 13.50 20.83 -7.92
CA ALA A 66 14.74 20.23 -7.38
C ALA A 66 15.27 19.05 -8.22
N GLU A 67 15.29 19.18 -9.55
CA GLU A 67 15.89 18.18 -10.46
C GLU A 67 17.34 17.89 -10.10
N GLY A 68 17.71 16.61 -10.19
CA GLY A 68 19.01 16.10 -9.76
C GLY A 68 18.93 15.49 -8.36
N TYR A 69 20.04 15.52 -7.64
CA TYR A 69 20.19 14.89 -6.33
C TYR A 69 20.91 15.86 -5.36
N PRO A 70 20.85 15.66 -4.04
CA PRO A 70 21.52 16.51 -3.06
C PRO A 70 22.99 16.78 -3.43
N GLY A 71 23.37 18.06 -3.42
CA GLY A 71 24.69 18.53 -3.84
C GLY A 71 24.95 18.54 -5.36
N ARG A 72 24.02 18.08 -6.17
CA ARG A 72 24.12 18.03 -7.64
C ARG A 72 22.77 18.35 -8.29
N ARG A 73 22.19 19.51 -7.97
CA ARG A 73 20.95 19.99 -8.54
C ARG A 73 21.20 20.80 -9.82
N TYR A 74 20.20 20.83 -10.67
CA TYR A 74 20.18 21.66 -11.87
C TYR A 74 19.73 23.11 -11.59
N TYR A 75 19.15 23.38 -10.41
CA TYR A 75 18.58 24.69 -10.03
C TYR A 75 19.18 25.18 -8.71
N GLY A 76 19.24 26.51 -8.56
CA GLY A 76 19.64 27.15 -7.30
C GLY A 76 18.54 27.07 -6.22
N GLY A 77 18.87 27.52 -5.00
CA GLY A 77 17.94 27.58 -3.86
C GLY A 77 17.56 26.20 -3.31
N CYS A 78 18.44 25.20 -3.37
CA CYS A 78 18.17 23.83 -2.97
C CYS A 78 18.78 23.45 -1.61
N GLU A 79 19.33 24.40 -0.88
CA GLU A 79 20.02 24.17 0.40
C GLU A 79 19.17 23.45 1.46
N TYR A 80 17.87 23.73 1.52
CA TYR A 80 16.95 23.09 2.47
C TYR A 80 16.38 21.77 1.93
N VAL A 81 16.03 21.71 0.65
CA VAL A 81 15.52 20.48 0.03
C VAL A 81 16.62 19.40 -0.04
N ASP A 82 17.89 19.78 -0.16
CA ASP A 82 19.01 18.85 -0.08
C ASP A 82 19.11 18.20 1.30
N GLN A 83 18.92 18.99 2.35
CA GLN A 83 18.88 18.47 3.73
C GLN A 83 17.69 17.54 3.95
N ILE A 84 16.47 17.94 3.49
CA ILE A 84 15.24 17.15 3.62
C ILE A 84 15.40 15.80 2.90
N GLU A 85 15.87 15.79 1.66
CA GLU A 85 16.05 14.55 0.90
C GLU A 85 17.13 13.67 1.54
N THR A 86 18.22 14.25 2.01
CA THR A 86 19.28 13.53 2.73
C THR A 86 18.72 12.88 4.00
N ILE A 87 17.96 13.61 4.81
CA ILE A 87 17.31 13.09 6.01
C ILE A 87 16.35 11.93 5.66
N ALA A 88 15.56 12.08 4.62
CA ALA A 88 14.62 11.03 4.19
C ALA A 88 15.36 9.75 3.76
N ARG A 89 16.44 9.89 2.98
CA ARG A 89 17.29 8.77 2.54
C ARG A 89 17.96 8.05 3.71
N GLU A 90 18.60 8.80 4.61
CA GLU A 90 19.28 8.19 5.76
C GLU A 90 18.31 7.52 6.72
N ARG A 91 17.11 8.10 6.94
CA ARG A 91 16.05 7.46 7.72
C ARG A 91 15.54 6.17 7.08
N ALA A 92 15.33 6.16 5.77
CA ALA A 92 14.91 4.96 5.04
C ALA A 92 15.99 3.86 5.15
N LYS A 93 17.27 4.20 4.95
CA LYS A 93 18.39 3.26 5.10
C LYS A 93 18.45 2.68 6.51
N ALA A 94 18.38 3.52 7.53
CA ALA A 94 18.43 3.09 8.93
C ALA A 94 17.22 2.21 9.31
N LEU A 95 16.02 2.59 8.87
CA LEU A 95 14.77 1.89 9.19
C LEU A 95 14.74 0.46 8.63
N PHE A 96 15.26 0.26 7.42
CA PHE A 96 15.19 -1.01 6.71
C PHE A 96 16.52 -1.77 6.65
N GLY A 97 17.60 -1.21 7.18
CA GLY A 97 18.95 -1.81 7.12
C GLY A 97 19.52 -1.87 5.70
N ALA A 98 19.22 -0.87 4.85
CA ALA A 98 19.65 -0.83 3.46
C ALA A 98 20.92 0.02 3.28
N GLU A 99 21.76 -0.36 2.31
CA GLU A 99 22.98 0.40 1.97
C GLU A 99 22.67 1.68 1.17
N TYR A 100 21.62 1.62 0.34
CA TYR A 100 21.19 2.69 -0.54
C TYR A 100 19.68 2.90 -0.45
N ALA A 101 19.24 4.16 -0.57
CA ALA A 101 17.84 4.54 -0.70
C ALA A 101 17.65 5.65 -1.74
N ASN A 102 16.58 5.56 -2.53
CA ASN A 102 16.07 6.64 -3.37
C ASN A 102 14.63 6.95 -2.97
N VAL A 103 14.39 8.20 -2.56
CA VAL A 103 13.09 8.66 -2.05
C VAL A 103 12.36 9.59 -3.03
N GLN A 104 12.85 9.71 -4.26
CA GLN A 104 12.24 10.58 -5.27
C GLN A 104 11.04 9.96 -6.01
N PRO A 105 10.84 8.62 -6.12
CA PRO A 105 9.68 8.10 -6.84
C PRO A 105 8.36 8.70 -6.34
N HIS A 106 7.54 9.20 -7.30
CA HIS A 106 6.25 9.82 -7.02
C HIS A 106 5.19 8.81 -6.60
N SER A 107 5.35 7.55 -7.03
CA SER A 107 4.45 6.44 -6.70
C SER A 107 5.21 5.11 -6.65
N GLY A 108 4.57 4.07 -6.11
CA GLY A 108 5.09 2.70 -6.19
C GLY A 108 5.26 2.23 -7.64
N ALA A 109 4.32 2.57 -8.52
CA ALA A 109 4.41 2.21 -9.94
C ALA A 109 5.64 2.83 -10.63
N GLN A 110 5.99 4.08 -10.31
CA GLN A 110 7.19 4.73 -10.83
C GLN A 110 8.47 4.18 -10.19
N ALA A 111 8.45 3.84 -8.90
CA ALA A 111 9.55 3.12 -8.27
C ALA A 111 9.80 1.78 -8.99
N ASN A 112 8.73 1.02 -9.25
CA ASN A 112 8.81 -0.25 -9.97
C ASN A 112 9.32 -0.06 -11.41
N ALA A 113 8.83 0.93 -12.15
CA ALA A 113 9.32 1.24 -13.49
C ALA A 113 10.81 1.59 -13.52
N ALA A 114 11.30 2.32 -12.51
CA ALA A 114 12.72 2.62 -12.36
C ALA A 114 13.55 1.36 -12.05
N VAL A 115 13.01 0.41 -11.28
CA VAL A 115 13.66 -0.89 -11.02
C VAL A 115 13.79 -1.70 -12.31
N TYR A 116 12.71 -1.80 -13.10
CA TYR A 116 12.77 -2.44 -14.41
C TYR A 116 13.88 -1.82 -15.29
N GLN A 117 13.85 -0.51 -15.44
CA GLN A 117 14.84 0.20 -16.28
C GLN A 117 16.29 0.03 -15.78
N ALA A 118 16.50 -0.12 -14.46
CA ALA A 118 17.82 -0.31 -13.88
C ALA A 118 18.36 -1.73 -14.05
N LEU A 119 17.51 -2.74 -14.00
CA LEU A 119 17.91 -4.15 -13.88
C LEU A 119 17.81 -4.95 -15.18
N VAL A 120 16.85 -4.62 -16.04
CA VAL A 120 16.53 -5.40 -17.26
C VAL A 120 16.34 -4.46 -18.45
N LYS A 121 16.34 -5.04 -19.67
CA LYS A 121 16.12 -4.32 -20.92
C LYS A 121 14.72 -4.58 -21.45
N PRO A 122 14.13 -3.66 -22.22
CA PRO A 122 12.90 -3.94 -22.96
C PRO A 122 13.03 -5.23 -23.78
N GLY A 123 12.02 -6.09 -23.68
CA GLY A 123 12.00 -7.41 -24.30
C GLY A 123 12.59 -8.55 -23.45
N ASP A 124 13.30 -8.26 -22.36
CA ASP A 124 13.75 -9.31 -21.45
C ASP A 124 12.56 -10.01 -20.78
N THR A 125 12.72 -11.29 -20.46
CA THR A 125 11.72 -12.06 -19.71
C THR A 125 11.78 -11.71 -18.23
N VAL A 126 10.62 -11.48 -17.63
CA VAL A 126 10.45 -11.24 -16.18
C VAL A 126 9.41 -12.22 -15.63
N LEU A 127 9.61 -12.70 -14.42
CA LEU A 127 8.74 -13.68 -13.77
C LEU A 127 8.20 -13.11 -12.47
N GLY A 128 6.87 -12.90 -12.38
CA GLY A 128 6.19 -12.37 -11.21
C GLY A 128 4.98 -13.20 -10.79
N LEU A 129 4.41 -12.90 -9.62
CA LEU A 129 3.17 -13.54 -9.19
C LEU A 129 2.02 -13.14 -10.11
N ALA A 130 1.22 -14.11 -10.54
CA ALA A 130 0.04 -13.89 -11.37
C ALA A 130 -0.92 -12.90 -10.71
N LEU A 131 -1.51 -11.99 -11.51
CA LEU A 131 -2.38 -10.92 -11.02
C LEU A 131 -3.59 -11.47 -10.27
N ASP A 132 -4.23 -12.48 -10.82
CA ASP A 132 -5.39 -13.19 -10.27
C ASP A 132 -5.04 -14.08 -9.06
N HIS A 133 -3.75 -14.32 -8.81
CA HIS A 133 -3.25 -15.01 -7.62
C HIS A 133 -2.71 -14.04 -6.54
N GLY A 134 -2.94 -12.74 -6.72
CA GLY A 134 -2.58 -11.71 -5.75
C GLY A 134 -1.37 -10.85 -6.12
N GLY A 135 -0.82 -10.98 -7.34
CA GLY A 135 0.25 -10.13 -7.86
C GLY A 135 -0.19 -8.66 -8.02
N HIS A 136 0.78 -7.77 -8.27
CA HIS A 136 0.51 -6.37 -8.57
C HIS A 136 0.47 -6.13 -10.07
N LEU A 137 -0.30 -5.13 -10.52
CA LEU A 137 -0.41 -4.79 -11.94
C LEU A 137 0.95 -4.49 -12.61
N THR A 138 1.91 -3.92 -11.88
CA THR A 138 3.25 -3.65 -12.38
C THR A 138 4.18 -4.87 -12.40
N HIS A 139 3.68 -6.06 -12.04
CA HIS A 139 4.45 -7.30 -12.09
C HIS A 139 4.23 -8.11 -13.39
N GLY A 140 3.70 -7.47 -14.45
CA GLY A 140 3.57 -8.10 -15.76
C GLY A 140 2.16 -8.07 -16.36
N MET A 141 1.20 -7.32 -15.81
CA MET A 141 -0.14 -7.20 -16.38
C MET A 141 -0.07 -6.70 -17.84
N LYS A 142 -0.71 -7.36 -18.78
CA LYS A 142 -0.59 -7.14 -20.25
C LYS A 142 -0.80 -5.69 -20.69
N ILE A 143 -1.72 -4.96 -20.07
CA ILE A 143 -2.01 -3.56 -20.43
C ILE A 143 -1.14 -2.55 -19.68
N ASN A 144 -0.43 -2.97 -18.63
CA ASN A 144 0.54 -2.16 -17.90
C ASN A 144 1.85 -2.04 -18.67
N PHE A 145 2.67 -1.02 -18.38
CA PHE A 145 3.99 -0.86 -19.01
C PHE A 145 4.84 -2.15 -18.88
N SER A 146 4.73 -2.84 -17.74
CA SER A 146 5.49 -4.07 -17.45
C SER A 146 5.16 -5.21 -18.43
N GLY A 147 3.89 -5.38 -18.79
CA GLY A 147 3.48 -6.38 -19.78
C GLY A 147 3.57 -5.89 -21.24
N ARG A 148 3.78 -4.57 -21.46
CA ARG A 148 3.93 -4.02 -22.81
C ARG A 148 5.37 -3.96 -23.29
N PHE A 149 6.32 -3.72 -22.38
CA PHE A 149 7.73 -3.54 -22.74
C PHE A 149 8.59 -4.76 -22.43
N TYR A 150 8.11 -5.69 -21.61
CA TYR A 150 8.83 -6.89 -21.18
C TYR A 150 8.05 -8.16 -21.53
N HIS A 151 8.75 -9.25 -21.69
CA HIS A 151 8.12 -10.55 -21.85
C HIS A 151 7.74 -11.06 -20.45
N ALA A 152 6.49 -10.78 -20.06
CA ALA A 152 6.02 -11.08 -18.71
C ALA A 152 5.50 -12.52 -18.62
N GLU A 153 6.15 -13.31 -17.78
CA GLU A 153 5.77 -14.64 -17.35
C GLU A 153 5.26 -14.62 -15.92
N ALA A 154 4.43 -15.59 -15.54
CA ALA A 154 3.85 -15.64 -14.21
C ALA A 154 4.11 -16.99 -13.54
N TYR A 155 4.34 -16.94 -12.21
CA TYR A 155 4.14 -18.08 -11.32
C TYR A 155 2.82 -17.93 -10.57
N GLY A 156 2.23 -19.05 -10.16
CA GLY A 156 0.99 -19.07 -9.39
C GLY A 156 1.21 -19.59 -7.99
N VAL A 157 0.11 -19.66 -7.24
CA VAL A 157 0.06 -20.37 -5.98
C VAL A 157 -0.22 -21.85 -6.19
N ASN A 158 0.11 -22.68 -5.22
CA ASN A 158 -0.24 -24.08 -5.20
C ASN A 158 -1.79 -24.24 -5.19
N PRO A 159 -2.38 -25.04 -6.08
CA PRO A 159 -3.84 -25.12 -6.22
C PRO A 159 -4.58 -25.74 -5.04
N GLU A 160 -3.89 -26.52 -4.20
CA GLU A 160 -4.48 -27.18 -3.03
C GLU A 160 -4.39 -26.29 -1.78
N THR A 161 -3.25 -25.61 -1.60
CA THR A 161 -2.96 -24.86 -0.38
C THR A 161 -3.17 -23.34 -0.54
N PHE A 162 -3.31 -22.85 -1.77
CA PHE A 162 -3.30 -21.43 -2.15
C PHE A 162 -2.08 -20.65 -1.65
N ARG A 163 -0.97 -21.37 -1.38
CA ARG A 163 0.29 -20.77 -0.93
C ARG A 163 1.29 -20.68 -2.07
N ILE A 164 2.12 -19.66 -2.02
CA ILE A 164 3.31 -19.55 -2.88
C ILE A 164 4.24 -20.70 -2.49
N ASP A 165 4.59 -21.52 -3.50
CA ASP A 165 5.47 -22.66 -3.35
C ASP A 165 6.78 -22.38 -4.10
N PRO A 166 7.93 -22.37 -3.42
CA PRO A 166 9.22 -22.14 -4.05
C PRO A 166 9.51 -23.12 -5.23
N GLU A 167 9.03 -24.36 -5.15
CA GLU A 167 9.25 -25.32 -6.24
C GLU A 167 8.46 -24.95 -7.50
N ILE A 168 7.24 -24.41 -7.37
CA ILE A 168 6.48 -23.87 -8.51
C ILE A 168 7.24 -22.69 -9.14
N ILE A 169 7.79 -21.79 -8.31
CA ILE A 169 8.61 -20.68 -8.82
C ILE A 169 9.84 -21.21 -9.55
N ARG A 170 10.53 -22.20 -8.96
CA ARG A 170 11.74 -22.80 -9.52
C ARG A 170 11.48 -23.44 -10.90
N GLN A 171 10.42 -24.25 -11.01
CA GLN A 171 10.02 -24.87 -12.28
C GLN A 171 9.75 -23.82 -13.36
N ARG A 172 8.96 -22.76 -13.02
CA ARG A 172 8.68 -21.67 -13.96
C ARG A 172 9.96 -20.91 -14.35
N ALA A 173 10.86 -20.67 -13.41
CA ALA A 173 12.13 -20.00 -13.68
C ALA A 173 13.04 -20.81 -14.60
N LEU A 174 13.09 -22.15 -14.44
CA LEU A 174 13.84 -23.05 -15.32
C LEU A 174 13.22 -23.15 -16.72
N GLU A 175 11.90 -23.05 -16.84
CA GLU A 175 11.19 -23.07 -18.13
C GLU A 175 11.36 -21.76 -18.91
N THR A 176 11.31 -20.62 -18.20
CA THR A 176 11.20 -19.31 -18.84
C THR A 176 12.51 -18.54 -18.89
N HIS A 177 13.53 -18.98 -18.15
CA HIS A 177 14.86 -18.33 -18.06
C HIS A 177 14.77 -16.81 -17.89
N PRO A 178 14.08 -16.30 -16.84
CA PRO A 178 13.86 -14.87 -16.70
C PRO A 178 15.16 -14.12 -16.39
N ALA A 179 15.26 -12.89 -16.85
CA ALA A 179 16.31 -11.96 -16.46
C ALA A 179 16.07 -11.38 -15.04
N MET A 180 14.80 -11.43 -14.57
CA MET A 180 14.41 -10.94 -13.25
C MET A 180 13.24 -11.74 -12.68
N ILE A 181 13.35 -12.12 -11.40
CA ILE A 181 12.27 -12.69 -10.60
C ILE A 181 11.76 -11.62 -9.63
N ILE A 182 10.44 -11.51 -9.53
CA ILE A 182 9.74 -10.50 -8.74
C ILE A 182 9.02 -11.17 -7.58
N GLY A 183 9.40 -10.82 -6.34
CA GLY A 183 8.66 -11.14 -5.13
C GLY A 183 7.77 -9.98 -4.69
N GLY A 184 6.90 -10.23 -3.72
CA GLY A 184 5.92 -9.25 -3.25
C GLY A 184 4.58 -9.35 -3.97
N TRP A 185 3.55 -8.76 -3.35
CA TRP A 185 2.16 -9.01 -3.71
C TRP A 185 1.24 -7.84 -3.33
N SER A 186 -0.01 -7.91 -3.80
CA SER A 186 -1.11 -6.99 -3.44
C SER A 186 -2.21 -7.68 -2.63
N ALA A 187 -2.39 -8.99 -2.80
CA ALA A 187 -3.50 -9.72 -2.21
C ALA A 187 -3.09 -11.17 -1.86
N TYR A 188 -2.03 -11.31 -1.05
CA TYR A 188 -1.55 -12.61 -0.56
C TYR A 188 -1.44 -12.57 0.97
N PRO A 189 -2.08 -13.51 1.70
CA PRO A 189 -2.20 -13.41 3.15
C PRO A 189 -1.08 -14.10 3.94
N ARG A 190 -0.01 -14.57 3.29
CA ARG A 190 1.08 -15.29 3.95
C ARG A 190 2.44 -14.65 3.68
N ILE A 191 3.43 -15.07 4.46
CA ILE A 191 4.83 -14.67 4.29
C ILE A 191 5.45 -15.43 3.13
N GLU A 192 6.25 -14.74 2.31
CA GLU A 192 7.09 -15.33 1.25
C GLU A 192 8.47 -15.72 1.79
N ASP A 193 9.03 -16.81 1.27
CA ASP A 193 10.41 -17.20 1.57
C ASP A 193 11.39 -16.49 0.63
N PHE A 194 11.80 -15.27 1.00
CA PHE A 194 12.75 -14.47 0.21
C PHE A 194 14.11 -15.14 0.05
N LYS A 195 14.52 -15.99 1.00
CA LYS A 195 15.78 -16.73 0.91
C LYS A 195 15.70 -17.81 -0.17
N ALA A 196 14.63 -18.57 -0.20
CA ALA A 196 14.41 -19.56 -1.24
C ALA A 196 14.27 -18.91 -2.63
N MET A 197 13.51 -17.79 -2.73
CA MET A 197 13.37 -17.05 -3.98
C MET A 197 14.71 -16.50 -4.50
N LYS A 198 15.58 -16.00 -3.61
CA LYS A 198 16.92 -15.57 -3.98
C LYS A 198 17.77 -16.73 -4.52
N ALA A 199 17.71 -17.91 -3.87
CA ALA A 199 18.44 -19.08 -4.35
C ALA A 199 17.98 -19.52 -5.74
N ILE A 200 16.68 -19.46 -6.01
CA ILE A 200 16.12 -19.75 -7.35
C ILE A 200 16.60 -18.71 -8.38
N ALA A 201 16.58 -17.43 -8.03
CA ALA A 201 17.09 -16.38 -8.92
C ALA A 201 18.57 -16.58 -9.25
N ASP A 202 19.39 -16.97 -8.27
CA ASP A 202 20.81 -17.27 -8.48
C ASP A 202 21.02 -18.52 -9.36
N GLU A 203 20.19 -19.55 -9.19
CA GLU A 203 20.25 -20.79 -10.00
C GLU A 203 20.05 -20.51 -11.50
N VAL A 204 19.16 -19.58 -11.84
CA VAL A 204 18.88 -19.22 -13.25
C VAL A 204 19.63 -17.98 -13.73
N GLY A 205 20.44 -17.36 -12.89
CA GLY A 205 21.17 -16.13 -13.20
C GLY A 205 20.33 -14.87 -13.29
N ALA A 206 19.13 -14.88 -12.70
CA ALA A 206 18.21 -13.76 -12.70
C ALA A 206 18.53 -12.73 -11.61
N LYS A 207 18.13 -11.48 -11.81
CA LYS A 207 18.03 -10.50 -10.72
C LYS A 207 16.84 -10.82 -9.83
N PHE A 208 16.95 -10.53 -8.54
CA PHE A 208 15.87 -10.70 -7.58
C PHE A 208 15.42 -9.34 -7.05
N TRP A 209 14.19 -8.97 -7.36
CA TRP A 209 13.53 -7.76 -6.90
C TRP A 209 12.31 -8.10 -6.05
N VAL A 210 12.11 -7.39 -4.94
CA VAL A 210 10.92 -7.52 -4.08
C VAL A 210 10.19 -6.19 -3.98
N ASP A 211 8.91 -6.20 -4.31
CA ASP A 211 7.96 -5.10 -4.02
C ASP A 211 7.31 -5.34 -2.65
N MET A 212 7.83 -4.68 -1.61
CA MET A 212 7.32 -4.85 -0.24
C MET A 212 6.21 -3.84 0.11
N ALA A 213 5.60 -3.19 -0.86
CA ALA A 213 4.66 -2.08 -0.64
C ALA A 213 3.57 -2.42 0.39
N HIS A 214 2.99 -3.60 0.34
CA HIS A 214 1.91 -4.00 1.25
C HIS A 214 2.38 -4.22 2.69
N PHE A 215 3.56 -4.79 2.88
CA PHE A 215 4.04 -5.20 4.20
C PHE A 215 5.21 -4.37 4.73
N ALA A 216 5.55 -3.26 4.08
CA ALA A 216 6.68 -2.40 4.47
C ALA A 216 6.61 -1.91 5.93
N GLY A 217 5.42 -1.60 6.44
CA GLY A 217 5.24 -1.22 7.85
C GLY A 217 5.57 -2.35 8.81
N LEU A 218 5.20 -3.58 8.45
CA LEU A 218 5.50 -4.77 9.25
C LEU A 218 7.00 -5.07 9.26
N VAL A 219 7.68 -4.88 8.11
CA VAL A 219 9.15 -5.00 8.01
C VAL A 219 9.82 -3.95 8.87
N ALA A 220 9.39 -2.69 8.78
CA ALA A 220 9.92 -1.58 9.58
C ALA A 220 9.78 -1.82 11.08
N ALA A 221 8.70 -2.45 11.51
CA ALA A 221 8.44 -2.82 12.91
C ALA A 221 9.20 -4.08 13.37
N GLY A 222 9.87 -4.79 12.46
CA GLY A 222 10.53 -6.08 12.75
C GLY A 222 9.55 -7.24 13.01
N LEU A 223 8.33 -7.15 12.49
CA LEU A 223 7.26 -8.14 12.67
C LEU A 223 7.00 -8.97 11.38
N HIS A 224 7.77 -8.75 10.33
CA HIS A 224 7.77 -9.52 9.09
C HIS A 224 9.22 -9.68 8.62
N PRO A 225 9.61 -10.82 8.04
CA PRO A 225 10.94 -11.00 7.46
C PRO A 225 11.27 -9.89 6.46
N SER A 226 12.49 -9.34 6.57
CA SER A 226 12.95 -8.31 5.63
C SER A 226 13.42 -8.93 4.32
N PRO A 227 13.00 -8.42 3.15
CA PRO A 227 13.57 -8.83 1.87
C PRO A 227 14.96 -8.21 1.60
N VAL A 228 15.32 -7.12 2.31
CA VAL A 228 16.52 -6.32 2.04
C VAL A 228 17.82 -7.13 2.04
N PRO A 229 18.04 -8.11 2.95
CA PRO A 229 19.26 -8.92 2.92
C PRO A 229 19.38 -9.84 1.71
N TYR A 230 18.28 -10.17 1.05
CA TYR A 230 18.24 -11.16 -0.03
C TYR A 230 18.11 -10.53 -1.41
N ALA A 231 17.25 -9.52 -1.55
CA ALA A 231 16.95 -8.91 -2.84
C ALA A 231 18.12 -8.04 -3.37
N ASP A 232 18.26 -7.99 -4.67
CA ASP A 232 19.16 -7.02 -5.33
C ASP A 232 18.62 -5.60 -5.19
N VAL A 233 17.32 -5.45 -5.34
CA VAL A 233 16.57 -4.20 -5.16
C VAL A 233 15.25 -4.50 -4.44
N VAL A 234 14.82 -3.58 -3.59
CA VAL A 234 13.50 -3.57 -2.94
C VAL A 234 12.79 -2.28 -3.28
N SER A 235 11.58 -2.34 -3.77
CA SER A 235 10.71 -1.18 -3.93
C SER A 235 9.59 -1.18 -2.91
N SER A 236 9.01 -0.02 -2.65
CA SER A 236 7.86 0.11 -1.77
C SER A 236 7.06 1.37 -2.07
N THR A 237 5.82 1.39 -1.56
CA THR A 237 5.05 2.60 -1.30
C THR A 237 5.24 3.05 0.15
N ALA A 238 4.96 4.33 0.43
CA ALA A 238 5.01 4.84 1.80
C ALA A 238 3.64 4.84 2.51
N HIS A 239 2.53 4.61 1.79
CA HIS A 239 1.18 4.96 2.25
C HIS A 239 0.28 3.80 2.70
N LYS A 240 0.76 2.54 2.65
CA LYS A 240 -0.02 1.37 3.07
C LYS A 240 0.23 1.08 4.55
N THR A 241 0.72 -0.08 4.92
CA THR A 241 1.04 -0.40 6.33
C THR A 241 2.02 0.61 6.96
N LEU A 242 2.90 1.22 6.16
CA LEU A 242 3.85 2.22 6.67
C LEU A 242 3.17 3.55 7.10
N GLY A 243 1.98 3.86 6.58
CA GLY A 243 1.17 5.01 7.01
C GLY A 243 1.77 6.38 6.72
N GLY A 244 2.49 6.50 5.61
CA GLY A 244 3.08 7.75 5.12
C GLY A 244 2.33 8.37 3.93
N PRO A 245 2.93 9.38 3.27
CA PRO A 245 2.30 10.05 2.13
C PRO A 245 2.21 9.11 0.91
N ARG A 246 1.21 9.31 0.07
CA ARG A 246 1.08 8.58 -1.20
C ARG A 246 2.30 8.85 -2.07
N SER A 247 3.16 7.84 -2.21
CA SER A 247 4.45 7.92 -2.90
C SER A 247 5.12 6.56 -2.99
N GLY A 248 6.32 6.52 -3.59
CA GLY A 248 7.19 5.35 -3.62
C GLY A 248 8.60 5.65 -3.11
N PHE A 249 9.38 4.60 -2.87
CA PHE A 249 10.81 4.65 -2.62
C PHE A 249 11.47 3.33 -3.02
N ILE A 250 12.79 3.36 -3.16
CA ILE A 250 13.61 2.21 -3.57
C ILE A 250 14.76 2.04 -2.58
N LEU A 251 15.02 0.81 -2.18
CA LEU A 251 16.15 0.38 -1.38
C LEU A 251 16.99 -0.61 -2.19
N ALA A 252 18.30 -0.60 -2.02
CA ALA A 252 19.17 -1.53 -2.74
C ALA A 252 20.54 -1.68 -2.07
N LYS A 253 21.34 -2.62 -2.60
CA LYS A 253 22.77 -2.65 -2.38
C LYS A 253 23.42 -1.46 -3.07
N GLN A 254 24.56 -0.98 -2.55
CA GLN A 254 25.24 0.22 -3.05
C GLN A 254 25.67 0.11 -4.52
N GLU A 255 25.96 -1.08 -5.02
CA GLU A 255 26.34 -1.33 -6.41
C GLU A 255 25.29 -0.90 -7.44
N TYR A 256 23.99 -0.91 -7.07
CA TYR A 256 22.87 -0.51 -7.94
C TYR A 256 22.59 1.00 -7.91
N ALA A 257 23.20 1.75 -6.99
CA ALA A 257 22.88 3.17 -6.73
C ALA A 257 22.95 4.05 -8.01
N LYS A 258 24.01 3.91 -8.81
CA LYS A 258 24.18 4.72 -10.03
C LYS A 258 23.09 4.46 -11.06
N LYS A 259 22.75 3.18 -11.29
CA LYS A 259 21.71 2.78 -12.24
C LYS A 259 20.33 3.24 -11.77
N LEU A 260 19.98 3.01 -10.50
CA LEU A 260 18.71 3.41 -9.92
C LEU A 260 18.53 4.93 -9.91
N ASN A 261 19.57 5.69 -9.53
CA ASN A 261 19.51 7.15 -9.62
C ASN A 261 19.21 7.61 -11.06
N SER A 262 19.91 7.07 -12.05
CA SER A 262 19.70 7.41 -13.46
C SER A 262 18.32 6.99 -13.97
N SER A 263 17.81 5.85 -13.50
CA SER A 263 16.49 5.34 -13.88
C SER A 263 15.35 6.16 -13.28
N VAL A 264 15.51 6.67 -12.05
CA VAL A 264 14.53 7.59 -11.45
C VAL A 264 14.62 8.96 -12.13
N PHE A 265 15.79 9.59 -12.10
CA PHE A 265 16.03 10.88 -12.74
C PHE A 265 17.33 10.84 -13.58
N PRO A 266 17.29 11.16 -14.87
CA PRO A 266 16.13 11.63 -15.64
C PRO A 266 15.31 10.52 -16.33
N GLY A 267 15.52 9.25 -15.99
CA GLY A 267 14.97 8.12 -16.74
C GLY A 267 13.44 8.01 -16.72
N GLN A 268 12.81 8.23 -15.57
CA GLN A 268 11.35 8.10 -15.39
C GLN A 268 10.68 9.42 -15.00
N GLN A 269 11.39 10.31 -14.34
CA GLN A 269 10.86 11.53 -13.73
C GLN A 269 11.73 12.74 -14.07
N GLY A 270 11.13 13.95 -13.95
CA GLY A 270 11.80 15.23 -13.78
C GLY A 270 11.97 15.56 -12.29
N GLY A 271 11.50 16.75 -11.88
CA GLY A 271 11.61 17.22 -10.50
C GLY A 271 10.87 16.33 -9.48
N PRO A 272 11.51 15.99 -8.36
CA PRO A 272 10.85 15.30 -7.26
C PRO A 272 9.84 16.21 -6.56
N LEU A 273 8.83 15.60 -5.93
CA LEU A 273 7.81 16.31 -5.13
C LEU A 273 8.38 16.53 -3.72
N MET A 274 9.03 17.68 -3.48
CA MET A 274 9.78 17.90 -2.23
C MET A 274 8.92 17.94 -0.98
N HIS A 275 7.66 18.41 -1.09
CA HIS A 275 6.66 18.32 -0.02
C HIS A 275 6.31 16.88 0.34
N VAL A 276 6.26 15.98 -0.64
CA VAL A 276 6.06 14.54 -0.42
C VAL A 276 7.32 13.87 0.15
N VAL A 277 8.52 14.27 -0.30
CA VAL A 277 9.78 13.79 0.27
C VAL A 277 9.90 14.17 1.75
N ALA A 278 9.48 15.39 2.12
CA ALA A 278 9.37 15.80 3.52
C ALA A 278 8.38 14.93 4.32
N GLY A 279 7.21 14.66 3.75
CA GLY A 279 6.24 13.72 4.33
C GLY A 279 6.82 12.31 4.55
N LYS A 280 7.60 11.79 3.59
CA LYS A 280 8.33 10.51 3.75
C LYS A 280 9.36 10.58 4.89
N ALA A 281 10.11 11.67 5.00
CA ALA A 281 11.07 11.86 6.09
C ALA A 281 10.41 11.83 7.47
N VAL A 282 9.23 12.44 7.61
CA VAL A 282 8.42 12.39 8.83
C VAL A 282 7.93 10.96 9.09
N SER A 283 7.38 10.32 8.08
CA SER A 283 6.85 8.96 8.17
C SER A 283 7.91 7.94 8.59
N PHE A 284 9.11 7.98 8.01
CA PHE A 284 10.21 7.08 8.38
C PHE A 284 10.67 7.30 9.84
N LYS A 285 10.61 8.55 10.33
CA LYS A 285 10.88 8.82 11.74
C LYS A 285 9.83 8.19 12.66
N VAL A 286 8.56 8.36 12.35
CA VAL A 286 7.44 7.77 13.09
C VAL A 286 7.52 6.24 13.06
N ALA A 287 7.83 5.64 11.90
CA ALA A 287 7.94 4.20 11.76
C ALA A 287 9.06 3.56 12.58
N GLY A 288 10.04 4.34 13.03
CA GLY A 288 11.12 3.88 13.93
C GLY A 288 10.78 3.95 15.42
N THR A 289 9.53 4.28 15.81
CA THR A 289 9.14 4.43 17.22
C THR A 289 8.52 3.15 17.81
N PRO A 290 8.58 2.97 19.15
CA PRO A 290 7.89 1.87 19.83
C PRO A 290 6.37 1.88 19.61
N GLU A 291 5.74 3.06 19.55
CA GLU A 291 4.30 3.23 19.31
C GLU A 291 3.90 2.73 17.91
N PHE A 292 4.77 2.92 16.91
CA PHE A 292 4.55 2.35 15.59
C PHE A 292 4.63 0.83 15.61
N LYS A 293 5.59 0.26 16.33
CA LYS A 293 5.71 -1.20 16.49
C LYS A 293 4.48 -1.78 17.18
N ASP A 294 3.98 -1.16 18.24
CA ASP A 294 2.72 -1.52 18.90
C ASP A 294 1.55 -1.49 17.91
N ARG A 295 1.42 -0.43 17.12
CA ARG A 295 0.39 -0.32 16.10
C ARG A 295 0.47 -1.45 15.07
N MET A 296 1.66 -1.82 14.62
CA MET A 296 1.84 -2.94 13.69
C MET A 296 1.52 -4.29 14.33
N GLN A 297 1.80 -4.46 15.63
CA GLN A 297 1.37 -5.66 16.36
C GLN A 297 -0.16 -5.75 16.42
N ARG A 298 -0.85 -4.65 16.79
CA ARG A 298 -2.33 -4.60 16.78
C ARG A 298 -2.92 -4.84 15.38
N THR A 299 -2.22 -4.42 14.33
CA THR A 299 -2.58 -4.72 12.94
C THR A 299 -2.58 -6.22 12.66
N LEU A 300 -1.55 -6.95 13.11
CA LEU A 300 -1.45 -8.40 12.94
C LEU A 300 -2.47 -9.14 13.81
N ASP A 301 -2.61 -8.72 15.07
CA ASP A 301 -3.57 -9.33 16.00
C ASP A 301 -5.01 -9.17 15.47
N GLY A 302 -5.35 -7.99 14.98
CA GLY A 302 -6.65 -7.71 14.37
C GLY A 302 -6.93 -8.56 13.12
N ALA A 303 -5.93 -8.75 12.26
CA ALA A 303 -6.06 -9.61 11.08
C ALA A 303 -6.29 -11.08 11.48
N LYS A 304 -5.62 -11.55 12.52
CA LYS A 304 -5.82 -12.91 13.05
C LYS A 304 -7.20 -13.08 13.67
N ILE A 305 -7.64 -12.15 14.52
CA ILE A 305 -8.98 -12.15 15.14
C ILE A 305 -10.06 -12.20 14.04
N LEU A 306 -9.93 -11.37 13.00
CA LEU A 306 -10.86 -11.38 11.87
C LEU A 306 -10.86 -12.71 11.13
N ALA A 307 -9.69 -13.28 10.84
CA ALA A 307 -9.59 -14.58 10.17
C ALA A 307 -10.22 -15.70 11.01
N ASP A 308 -9.96 -15.73 12.31
CA ASP A 308 -10.51 -16.73 13.23
C ASP A 308 -12.05 -16.66 13.30
N ARG A 309 -12.64 -15.44 13.35
CA ARG A 309 -14.09 -15.25 13.33
C ARG A 309 -14.71 -15.71 12.00
N LEU A 310 -14.06 -15.42 10.88
CA LEU A 310 -14.53 -15.84 9.54
C LEU A 310 -14.39 -17.35 9.30
N LEU A 311 -13.59 -18.03 10.10
CA LEU A 311 -13.47 -19.48 10.11
C LEU A 311 -14.41 -20.17 11.13
N ALA A 312 -15.28 -19.45 11.81
CA ALA A 312 -16.28 -20.04 12.72
C ALA A 312 -17.36 -20.82 11.94
N ASP A 313 -17.96 -21.79 12.61
CA ASP A 313 -18.88 -22.76 11.97
C ASP A 313 -20.13 -22.09 11.37
N ASP A 314 -20.64 -21.05 12.01
CA ASP A 314 -21.81 -20.28 11.52
C ASP A 314 -21.50 -19.55 10.21
N VAL A 315 -20.29 -19.09 9.99
CA VAL A 315 -19.85 -18.47 8.74
C VAL A 315 -19.56 -19.52 7.67
N LYS A 316 -18.85 -20.59 8.05
CA LYS A 316 -18.53 -21.70 7.13
C LYS A 316 -19.78 -22.40 6.60
N ALA A 317 -20.83 -22.52 7.42
CA ALA A 317 -22.10 -23.13 7.01
C ALA A 317 -22.73 -22.45 5.78
N ASN A 318 -22.36 -21.18 5.50
CA ASN A 318 -22.80 -20.40 4.36
C ASN A 318 -21.81 -20.44 3.17
N GLY A 319 -20.89 -21.41 3.13
CA GLY A 319 -19.93 -21.58 2.04
C GLY A 319 -18.80 -20.53 2.02
N ILE A 320 -18.61 -19.80 3.12
CA ILE A 320 -17.61 -18.74 3.27
C ILE A 320 -16.39 -19.31 3.98
N THR A 321 -15.19 -18.99 3.49
CA THR A 321 -13.96 -19.41 4.14
C THR A 321 -12.85 -18.35 3.97
N VAL A 322 -11.70 -18.60 4.58
CA VAL A 322 -10.50 -17.76 4.46
C VAL A 322 -9.46 -18.50 3.66
N LEU A 323 -8.96 -17.88 2.59
CA LEU A 323 -7.87 -18.44 1.78
C LEU A 323 -6.67 -18.79 2.66
N THR A 324 -6.02 -19.89 2.35
CA THR A 324 -4.87 -20.42 3.09
C THR A 324 -5.14 -20.81 4.55
N GLY A 325 -6.41 -20.77 5.00
CA GLY A 325 -6.82 -21.09 6.37
C GLY A 325 -6.34 -20.09 7.42
N GLY A 326 -6.14 -18.82 7.04
CA GLY A 326 -5.73 -17.74 7.95
C GLY A 326 -4.78 -16.71 7.33
N THR A 327 -4.13 -15.90 8.16
CA THR A 327 -3.21 -14.84 7.71
C THR A 327 -1.99 -14.72 8.62
N ASP A 328 -0.87 -14.29 8.03
CA ASP A 328 0.38 -13.91 8.71
C ASP A 328 0.67 -12.41 8.60
N VAL A 329 -0.23 -11.64 7.96
CA VAL A 329 0.00 -10.24 7.58
C VAL A 329 -1.22 -9.36 7.92
N HIS A 330 -1.25 -8.13 7.45
CA HIS A 330 -2.26 -7.11 7.74
C HIS A 330 -3.59 -7.27 6.99
N LEU A 331 -3.78 -8.33 6.23
CA LEU A 331 -5.01 -8.54 5.44
C LEU A 331 -5.51 -9.98 5.54
N VAL A 332 -6.82 -10.12 5.35
CA VAL A 332 -7.51 -11.39 5.22
C VAL A 332 -8.11 -11.48 3.82
N MET A 333 -7.96 -12.64 3.19
CA MET A 333 -8.59 -12.96 1.91
C MET A 333 -9.76 -13.90 2.16
N VAL A 334 -10.98 -13.39 2.01
CA VAL A 334 -12.22 -14.18 2.14
C VAL A 334 -12.52 -14.86 0.81
N ASP A 335 -12.90 -16.11 0.85
CA ASP A 335 -13.28 -16.91 -0.33
C ASP A 335 -14.79 -17.20 -0.29
N LEU A 336 -15.51 -16.70 -1.28
CA LEU A 336 -16.96 -16.81 -1.46
C LEU A 336 -17.34 -17.75 -2.63
N ARG A 337 -16.39 -18.55 -3.16
CA ARG A 337 -16.70 -19.41 -4.32
C ARG A 337 -17.82 -20.41 -4.06
N ASN A 338 -17.97 -20.86 -2.82
CA ASN A 338 -19.00 -21.82 -2.37
C ASN A 338 -20.20 -21.14 -1.69
N SER A 339 -20.21 -19.81 -1.59
CA SER A 339 -21.29 -19.01 -1.05
C SER A 339 -22.33 -18.66 -2.13
N GLU A 340 -23.58 -18.43 -1.72
CA GLU A 340 -24.60 -17.82 -2.60
C GLU A 340 -24.25 -16.37 -2.98
N MET A 341 -23.46 -15.69 -2.14
CA MET A 341 -23.03 -14.31 -2.32
C MET A 341 -21.74 -14.26 -3.13
N ASP A 342 -21.64 -13.31 -4.05
CA ASP A 342 -20.38 -13.00 -4.74
C ASP A 342 -19.62 -11.85 -4.06
N GLY A 343 -18.42 -11.52 -4.58
CA GLY A 343 -17.56 -10.48 -4.03
C GLY A 343 -18.20 -9.09 -4.08
N LYS A 344 -18.92 -8.76 -5.16
CA LYS A 344 -19.61 -7.47 -5.27
C LYS A 344 -20.73 -7.33 -4.25
N GLN A 345 -21.52 -8.38 -4.06
CA GLN A 345 -22.61 -8.38 -3.08
C GLN A 345 -22.06 -8.26 -1.65
N GLY A 346 -20.95 -8.96 -1.32
CA GLY A 346 -20.29 -8.84 -0.03
C GLY A 346 -19.71 -7.45 0.22
N GLU A 347 -19.08 -6.84 -0.79
CA GLU A 347 -18.57 -5.45 -0.74
C GLU A 347 -19.74 -4.47 -0.49
N ASP A 348 -20.82 -4.55 -1.25
CA ASP A 348 -21.99 -3.67 -1.14
C ASP A 348 -22.68 -3.82 0.24
N LEU A 349 -22.78 -5.04 0.76
CA LEU A 349 -23.34 -5.33 2.08
C LEU A 349 -22.55 -4.70 3.22
N LEU A 350 -21.23 -4.88 3.21
CA LEU A 350 -20.36 -4.30 4.23
C LEU A 350 -20.31 -2.77 4.13
N ALA A 351 -20.33 -2.22 2.93
CA ALA A 351 -20.43 -0.77 2.72
C ALA A 351 -21.73 -0.21 3.33
N ALA A 352 -22.85 -0.90 3.18
CA ALA A 352 -24.12 -0.51 3.81
C ALA A 352 -24.04 -0.55 5.35
N CYS A 353 -23.22 -1.43 5.92
CA CYS A 353 -22.93 -1.47 7.36
C CYS A 353 -21.93 -0.39 7.81
N GLY A 354 -21.37 0.43 6.92
CA GLY A 354 -20.37 1.45 7.24
C GLY A 354 -18.94 0.93 7.27
N ILE A 355 -18.66 -0.21 6.64
CA ILE A 355 -17.32 -0.82 6.56
C ILE A 355 -16.85 -0.81 5.11
N THR A 356 -15.76 -0.09 4.82
CA THR A 356 -15.18 0.03 3.48
C THR A 356 -14.12 -1.04 3.26
N ILE A 357 -14.38 -1.95 2.31
CA ILE A 357 -13.46 -3.01 1.86
C ILE A 357 -13.44 -3.04 0.33
N ASN A 358 -12.70 -3.97 -0.27
CA ASN A 358 -12.84 -4.22 -1.70
C ASN A 358 -13.08 -5.71 -2.01
N ARG A 359 -13.92 -5.95 -3.04
CA ARG A 359 -13.94 -7.26 -3.68
C ARG A 359 -12.60 -7.56 -4.36
N ASN A 360 -12.23 -8.81 -4.41
CA ASN A 360 -10.98 -9.26 -4.98
C ASN A 360 -11.13 -10.65 -5.62
N THR A 361 -10.50 -10.86 -6.77
CA THR A 361 -10.38 -12.20 -7.32
C THR A 361 -9.63 -13.12 -6.35
N VAL A 362 -10.06 -14.35 -6.27
CA VAL A 362 -9.32 -15.42 -5.59
C VAL A 362 -8.56 -16.26 -6.62
N PRO A 363 -7.48 -16.95 -6.26
CA PRO A 363 -6.81 -17.83 -7.20
C PRO A 363 -7.78 -18.86 -7.82
N PHE A 364 -7.70 -19.02 -9.14
CA PHE A 364 -8.61 -19.87 -9.93
C PHE A 364 -10.09 -19.43 -9.85
N ASP A 365 -10.33 -18.14 -9.77
CA ASP A 365 -11.67 -17.57 -9.66
C ASP A 365 -12.53 -17.90 -10.89
N PRO A 366 -13.72 -18.50 -10.72
CA PRO A 366 -14.63 -18.76 -11.83
C PRO A 366 -15.36 -17.52 -12.32
N ARG A 367 -15.36 -16.42 -11.54
CA ARG A 367 -16.07 -15.17 -11.86
C ARG A 367 -15.13 -14.13 -12.45
N PRO A 368 -15.60 -13.21 -13.30
CA PRO A 368 -14.78 -12.12 -13.81
C PRO A 368 -14.40 -11.15 -12.68
N ALA A 369 -13.27 -10.46 -12.83
CA ALA A 369 -12.73 -9.54 -11.82
C ALA A 369 -13.70 -8.39 -11.43
N SER A 370 -14.65 -8.02 -12.30
CA SER A 370 -15.69 -7.01 -12.01
C SER A 370 -16.71 -7.48 -10.96
N VAL A 371 -16.86 -8.78 -10.77
CA VAL A 371 -17.73 -9.42 -9.77
C VAL A 371 -16.90 -10.00 -8.64
N ALA A 372 -15.90 -10.81 -8.99
CA ALA A 372 -14.99 -11.54 -8.12
C ALA A 372 -15.71 -12.54 -7.17
N SER A 373 -14.95 -13.49 -6.64
CA SER A 373 -15.45 -14.47 -5.67
C SER A 373 -14.79 -14.30 -4.30
N GLY A 374 -14.17 -13.18 -4.01
CA GLY A 374 -13.56 -12.93 -2.73
C GLY A 374 -13.65 -11.49 -2.27
N LEU A 375 -13.23 -11.30 -1.02
CA LEU A 375 -13.09 -10.00 -0.38
C LEU A 375 -11.67 -9.89 0.16
N ARG A 376 -11.06 -8.70 0.02
CA ARG A 376 -9.79 -8.35 0.67
C ARG A 376 -10.06 -7.35 1.77
N ILE A 377 -9.74 -7.72 3.01
CA ILE A 377 -10.05 -6.93 4.20
C ILE A 377 -8.75 -6.68 4.94
N GLY A 378 -8.38 -5.41 5.14
CA GLY A 378 -7.17 -4.98 5.83
C GLY A 378 -7.44 -4.40 7.21
N THR A 379 -6.45 -4.43 8.08
CA THR A 379 -6.59 -4.01 9.48
C THR A 379 -5.72 -2.80 9.87
N SER A 380 -4.88 -2.32 8.95
CA SER A 380 -3.89 -1.26 9.27
C SER A 380 -4.53 0.07 9.67
N ALA A 381 -5.59 0.49 8.98
CA ALA A 381 -6.24 1.77 9.23
C ALA A 381 -6.93 1.79 10.61
N LEU A 382 -7.57 0.68 11.01
CA LEU A 382 -8.20 0.57 12.33
C LEU A 382 -7.17 0.56 13.47
N ALA A 383 -6.02 -0.12 13.29
CA ALA A 383 -4.92 -0.05 14.24
C ALA A 383 -4.39 1.39 14.39
N THR A 384 -4.32 2.14 13.29
CA THR A 384 -3.94 3.56 13.32
C THR A 384 -4.98 4.41 14.04
N ARG A 385 -6.27 4.09 13.88
CA ARG A 385 -7.38 4.74 14.58
C ARG A 385 -7.39 4.46 16.10
N GLY A 386 -6.63 3.46 16.55
CA GLY A 386 -6.48 3.15 17.99
C GLY A 386 -7.10 1.82 18.42
N PHE A 387 -7.64 1.03 17.48
CA PHE A 387 -8.28 -0.24 17.79
C PHE A 387 -7.29 -1.23 18.41
N GLY A 388 -7.76 -1.91 19.44
CA GLY A 388 -7.13 -3.04 20.11
C GLY A 388 -7.91 -4.34 19.90
N PRO A 389 -7.55 -5.42 20.61
CA PRO A 389 -8.18 -6.74 20.43
C PRO A 389 -9.71 -6.72 20.58
N LYS A 390 -10.25 -5.99 21.58
CA LYS A 390 -11.71 -5.93 21.81
C LYS A 390 -12.48 -5.29 20.63
N GLU A 391 -11.95 -4.21 20.09
CA GLU A 391 -12.56 -3.52 18.97
C GLU A 391 -12.47 -4.38 17.71
N TYR A 392 -11.37 -5.13 17.53
CA TYR A 392 -11.24 -6.09 16.44
C TYR A 392 -12.18 -7.29 16.59
N GLU A 393 -12.42 -7.80 17.81
CA GLU A 393 -13.44 -8.82 18.06
C GLU A 393 -14.83 -8.33 17.66
N GLU A 394 -15.16 -7.10 18.02
CA GLU A 394 -16.45 -6.48 17.65
C GLU A 394 -16.58 -6.29 16.13
N VAL A 395 -15.58 -5.74 15.45
CA VAL A 395 -15.58 -5.58 13.99
C VAL A 395 -15.63 -6.94 13.29
N ALA A 396 -14.86 -7.91 13.75
CA ALA A 396 -14.86 -9.25 13.19
C ALA A 396 -16.24 -9.93 13.32
N ASP A 397 -16.92 -9.74 14.46
CA ASP A 397 -18.26 -10.26 14.66
C ASP A 397 -19.30 -9.55 13.77
N ILE A 398 -19.22 -8.22 13.62
CA ILE A 398 -20.07 -7.47 12.68
C ILE A 398 -19.90 -8.04 11.25
N ILE A 399 -18.67 -8.18 10.77
CA ILE A 399 -18.38 -8.70 9.43
C ILE A 399 -18.85 -10.15 9.29
N GLY A 400 -18.52 -11.03 10.25
CA GLY A 400 -18.92 -12.43 10.24
C GLY A 400 -20.44 -12.59 10.21
N THR A 401 -21.16 -11.83 11.06
CA THR A 401 -22.61 -11.84 11.12
C THR A 401 -23.25 -11.32 9.82
N ALA A 402 -22.74 -10.21 9.28
CA ALA A 402 -23.23 -9.67 8.00
C ALA A 402 -23.07 -10.68 6.86
N LEU A 403 -21.89 -11.25 6.71
CA LEU A 403 -21.58 -12.19 5.62
C LEU A 403 -22.37 -13.52 5.80
N ALA A 404 -22.51 -14.03 7.02
CA ALA A 404 -23.28 -15.25 7.28
C ALA A 404 -24.76 -15.08 7.00
N ALA A 405 -25.33 -13.91 7.33
CA ALA A 405 -26.74 -13.60 7.06
C ALA A 405 -27.00 -13.22 5.59
N GLY A 406 -25.98 -12.74 4.88
CA GLY A 406 -26.11 -12.34 3.49
C GLY A 406 -27.19 -11.28 3.26
N PRO A 407 -28.09 -11.48 2.26
CA PRO A 407 -29.17 -10.51 1.97
C PRO A 407 -30.17 -10.31 3.12
N SER A 408 -30.20 -11.20 4.11
CA SER A 408 -31.10 -11.11 5.27
C SER A 408 -30.47 -10.40 6.47
N ALA A 409 -29.27 -9.84 6.34
CA ALA A 409 -28.59 -9.15 7.42
C ALA A 409 -29.38 -7.91 7.90
N ASP A 410 -29.46 -7.74 9.22
CA ASP A 410 -29.98 -6.51 9.81
C ASP A 410 -28.93 -5.39 9.74
N VAL A 411 -28.84 -4.77 8.56
CA VAL A 411 -27.88 -3.70 8.26
C VAL A 411 -28.00 -2.54 9.25
N THR A 412 -29.24 -2.22 9.71
CA THR A 412 -29.44 -1.12 10.66
C THR A 412 -28.81 -1.41 12.01
N ALA A 413 -29.02 -2.62 12.54
CA ALA A 413 -28.44 -3.03 13.81
C ALA A 413 -26.89 -3.12 13.72
N LEU A 414 -26.35 -3.65 12.60
CA LEU A 414 -24.92 -3.74 12.39
C LEU A 414 -24.25 -2.36 12.22
N LYS A 415 -24.91 -1.46 11.47
CA LYS A 415 -24.44 -0.08 11.32
C LYS A 415 -24.39 0.66 12.66
N ALA A 416 -25.38 0.50 13.52
CA ALA A 416 -25.39 1.12 14.86
C ALA A 416 -24.18 0.65 15.72
N ARG A 417 -23.74 -0.60 15.57
CA ARG A 417 -22.51 -1.11 16.22
C ARG A 417 -21.25 -0.45 15.66
N VAL A 418 -21.20 -0.25 14.35
CA VAL A 418 -20.11 0.49 13.68
C VAL A 418 -20.07 1.93 14.16
N ASP A 419 -21.23 2.61 14.20
CA ASP A 419 -21.32 4.02 14.64
C ASP A 419 -20.79 4.21 16.06
N LYS A 420 -21.08 3.25 16.95
CA LYS A 420 -20.53 3.28 18.31
C LYS A 420 -18.99 3.16 18.33
N LEU A 421 -18.41 2.28 17.52
CA LEU A 421 -16.94 2.18 17.40
C LEU A 421 -16.32 3.47 16.87
N VAL A 422 -16.99 4.11 15.93
CA VAL A 422 -16.58 5.39 15.34
C VAL A 422 -16.60 6.51 16.38
N GLU A 423 -17.62 6.59 17.22
CA GLU A 423 -17.74 7.55 18.33
C GLU A 423 -16.66 7.34 19.39
N ASP A 424 -16.41 6.08 19.77
CA ASP A 424 -15.44 5.74 20.82
C ASP A 424 -13.98 5.98 20.36
N PHE A 425 -13.72 5.97 19.05
CA PHE A 425 -12.39 6.13 18.43
C PHE A 425 -12.40 7.21 17.32
N PRO A 426 -12.57 8.50 17.67
CA PRO A 426 -12.68 9.56 16.67
C PRO A 426 -11.36 9.74 15.89
N LEU A 427 -11.46 9.80 14.55
CA LEU A 427 -10.33 10.06 13.66
C LEU A 427 -10.17 11.56 13.47
N TYR A 428 -8.95 12.10 13.68
CA TYR A 428 -8.62 13.52 13.47
C TYR A 428 -9.60 14.49 14.18
N PRO A 429 -9.86 14.35 15.50
CA PRO A 429 -10.92 15.09 16.18
C PRO A 429 -10.79 16.61 16.08
N ASP A 430 -9.58 17.13 15.87
CA ASP A 430 -9.29 18.57 15.81
C ASP A 430 -8.77 18.99 14.43
N LEU A 431 -9.03 18.19 13.39
CA LEU A 431 -8.58 18.53 12.04
C LEU A 431 -9.63 19.36 11.33
N ASP A 432 -9.29 20.62 11.08
CA ASP A 432 -10.03 21.50 10.20
C ASP A 432 -9.29 21.59 8.87
N GLN A 433 -9.94 21.19 7.77
CA GLN A 433 -9.37 21.25 6.42
C GLN A 433 -9.74 22.52 5.65
N ILE A 434 -10.69 23.29 6.17
CA ILE A 434 -11.25 24.44 5.46
C ILE A 434 -10.53 25.75 5.85
N HIS A 435 -9.79 25.76 6.96
CA HIS A 435 -9.12 26.96 7.50
C HIS A 435 -7.61 26.89 7.48
#